data_d93d76fe99efd9de558e7d1a27a48d31
#
_entry.id   d93d76fe99efd9de558e7d1a27a48d31
#
_cell.length_a   1.000
_cell.length_b   1.000
_cell.length_c   1.000
_cell.angle_alpha   90.00
_cell.angle_beta   90.00
_cell.angle_gamma   90.00
#
_symmetry.space_group_name_H-M   'P 1'
#
loop_
_entity.id
_entity.type
_entity.pdbx_description
1 polymer ?
#
loop_
_entity_poly.entity_id
_entity_poly.type
_entity_poly.pdbx_seq_one_letter_code
_entity_poly.pdbx_strand_id
1 'polypeptide(L)'
;MLFDIICQQARRVGYRALTLISSMLLVLLLTVACHPNDDGAEAATTPPDESTAAVTELEEAPEATPLTTDEVSEPETPPEAEVSPSPETTAVETTTAVETTVVETTAIETTTAVETTVVETTTEIETTTAEVTLEETTAAETTTPETDELESEGVLPFIPASPTRFAADCKAIWLSQFDLTSYYLDGNVQRDEASFREKMALILDNVVGDGFNTVVVQVRPYGDSLYPSDYYPPSRLAVGTYGANFAYDPFAIITELARARGLSVHAWINPMRAMTDAEIRLVDDRFPIKTWYNDHALRKNYLFLHEGRWYLNPAHTAVRHLIAAGVTEILERYDVDGVHMDDYFYPSTDPVIDVLSYAAFLAEGGQSTLPDWRRDNLDALVSELYATVKSHDLTTLFGISPSGIIDTVYRKQYADVYKWCSEPGYIDYICPQLYFGFKHETADFAGLCEAWQSIVKSDYVTLLIGLSFGKAVTGEDQYAGSGMYEWSEHRDILVRELEHTTSLPLCQGVIVFCYQHLFDLTTGEPLAASQEEHAAFCEALPNVTWRRDGVPD
;
A
#
# COMPACT_ATOMS: atom_id res chain seq x y z
N MET A 1 -17.30 12.89 22.04
CA MET A 1 -16.89 12.24 20.79
C MET A 1 -17.25 13.06 19.55
N LEU A 2 -18.54 13.24 19.17
CA LEU A 2 -18.89 14.09 18.01
C LEU A 2 -18.46 15.55 18.18
N PHE A 3 -18.57 16.08 19.37
CA PHE A 3 -18.18 17.44 19.72
C PHE A 3 -16.66 17.66 19.68
N ASP A 4 -15.88 16.67 20.09
CA ASP A 4 -14.41 16.73 20.02
C ASP A 4 -13.92 16.70 18.58
N ILE A 5 -14.57 15.93 17.71
CA ILE A 5 -14.27 15.85 16.27
C ILE A 5 -14.53 17.21 15.59
N ILE A 6 -15.64 17.88 15.92
CA ILE A 6 -15.97 19.20 15.38
C ILE A 6 -14.96 20.25 15.86
N CYS A 7 -14.54 20.21 17.12
CA CYS A 7 -13.54 21.12 17.65
C CYS A 7 -12.14 20.95 17.04
N GLN A 8 -11.74 19.74 16.70
CA GLN A 8 -10.47 19.49 16.00
C GLN A 8 -10.50 20.02 14.56
N GLN A 9 -11.59 19.84 13.84
CA GLN A 9 -11.74 20.42 12.49
C GLN A 9 -11.73 21.96 12.52
N ALA A 10 -12.36 22.59 13.50
CA ALA A 10 -12.35 24.05 13.64
C ALA A 10 -10.94 24.63 13.84
N ARG A 11 -10.02 23.89 14.47
CA ARG A 11 -8.60 24.32 14.64
C ARG A 11 -7.82 24.31 13.32
N ARG A 12 -8.21 23.51 12.34
CA ARG A 12 -7.54 23.43 11.03
C ARG A 12 -8.04 24.45 10.01
N VAL A 13 -9.24 25.04 10.20
CA VAL A 13 -9.88 25.95 9.23
C VAL A 13 -9.55 27.44 9.43
N GLY A 14 -8.74 27.82 10.39
CA GLY A 14 -8.23 29.19 10.55
C GLY A 14 -9.04 30.10 11.49
N TYR A 15 -8.33 30.95 12.19
CA TYR A 15 -8.67 31.76 13.36
C TYR A 15 -9.90 32.70 13.28
N ARG A 16 -10.62 32.81 12.19
CA ARG A 16 -11.76 33.74 12.05
C ARG A 16 -13.14 33.18 12.41
N ALA A 17 -13.26 31.87 12.62
CA ALA A 17 -14.52 31.24 13.09
C ALA A 17 -14.53 30.98 14.62
N LEU A 18 -13.41 31.16 15.31
CA LEU A 18 -13.25 30.79 16.72
C LEU A 18 -14.01 31.70 17.70
N THR A 19 -14.25 32.96 17.34
CA THR A 19 -14.91 33.92 18.23
C THR A 19 -16.40 33.68 18.44
N LEU A 20 -17.07 33.10 17.46
CA LEU A 20 -18.51 32.76 17.55
C LEU A 20 -18.76 31.43 18.32
N ILE A 21 -17.86 30.49 18.19
CA ILE A 21 -17.98 29.17 18.87
C ILE A 21 -17.61 29.29 20.34
N SER A 22 -16.64 30.11 20.69
CA SER A 22 -16.21 30.36 22.08
C SER A 22 -17.33 31.01 22.91
N SER A 23 -18.13 31.90 22.31
CA SER A 23 -19.26 32.58 22.98
C SER A 23 -20.43 31.60 23.24
N MET A 24 -20.68 30.64 22.36
CA MET A 24 -21.71 29.60 22.58
C MET A 24 -21.29 28.56 23.63
N LEU A 25 -19.98 28.25 23.71
CA LEU A 25 -19.45 27.31 24.71
C LEU A 25 -19.50 27.87 26.14
N LEU A 26 -19.27 29.18 26.30
CA LEU A 26 -19.31 29.85 27.60
C LEU A 26 -20.75 29.89 28.16
N VAL A 27 -21.74 30.03 27.31
CA VAL A 27 -23.17 30.02 27.70
C VAL A 27 -23.61 28.59 28.10
N LEU A 28 -23.10 27.54 27.46
CA LEU A 28 -23.44 26.15 27.79
C LEU A 28 -22.79 25.67 29.10
N LEU A 29 -21.58 26.16 29.42
CA LEU A 29 -20.88 25.83 30.67
C LEU A 29 -21.47 26.55 31.90
N LEU A 30 -22.10 27.71 31.72
CA LEU A 30 -22.77 28.43 32.79
C LEU A 30 -24.14 27.88 33.19
N THR A 31 -24.78 27.06 32.34
CA THR A 31 -26.07 26.40 32.61
C THR A 31 -25.94 25.07 33.35
N VAL A 32 -24.73 24.46 33.41
CA VAL A 32 -24.49 23.16 34.09
C VAL A 32 -23.97 23.36 35.53
N ALA A 33 -23.59 24.56 35.93
CA ALA A 33 -22.95 24.85 37.23
C ALA A 33 -23.90 25.22 38.38
N CYS A 34 -25.24 25.14 38.18
CA CYS A 34 -26.21 25.48 39.23
C CYS A 34 -27.17 24.32 39.54
N HIS A 35 -26.67 23.29 40.22
CA HIS A 35 -27.51 22.41 41.06
C HIS A 35 -26.68 21.97 42.28
N PRO A 36 -27.19 22.14 43.51
CA PRO A 36 -26.47 21.80 44.72
C PRO A 36 -26.62 20.31 45.08
N ASN A 37 -25.52 19.71 45.52
CA ASN A 37 -25.50 18.40 46.16
C ASN A 37 -25.61 18.53 47.66
N ASP A 38 -26.42 17.67 48.23
CA ASP A 38 -26.43 17.39 49.65
C ASP A 38 -25.94 15.94 49.94
N ASP A 39 -24.97 15.94 50.83
CA ASP A 39 -24.62 15.01 51.90
C ASP A 39 -24.58 13.47 51.76
N GLY A 40 -23.49 12.91 52.32
CA GLY A 40 -23.46 11.59 52.95
C GLY A 40 -22.11 10.88 52.96
N ALA A 41 -21.41 11.00 54.09
CA ALA A 41 -20.14 10.33 54.38
C ALA A 41 -20.25 8.82 54.56
N GLU A 42 -19.22 8.02 54.30
CA GLU A 42 -18.42 7.22 55.22
C GLU A 42 -17.33 6.36 54.54
N ALA A 43 -16.23 6.48 55.10
CA ALA A 43 -15.01 5.71 55.39
C ALA A 43 -14.65 4.39 54.69
N ALA A 44 -13.39 4.39 54.28
CA ALA A 44 -12.31 3.41 54.45
C ALA A 44 -12.39 2.03 53.75
N THR A 45 -11.46 1.77 52.87
CA THR A 45 -10.29 0.89 53.04
C THR A 45 -9.55 0.71 51.73
N THR A 46 -8.27 1.03 51.75
CA THR A 46 -7.29 0.57 50.76
C THR A 46 -7.01 -0.92 50.94
N PRO A 47 -6.74 -1.68 49.88
CA PRO A 47 -5.42 -2.11 49.47
C PRO A 47 -5.29 -2.38 47.95
N PRO A 48 -4.25 -3.01 47.45
CA PRO A 48 -3.00 -2.39 47.07
C PRO A 48 -2.74 -2.52 45.55
N ASP A 49 -1.82 -1.71 45.09
CA ASP A 49 -0.87 -1.94 43.99
C ASP A 49 -1.33 -2.79 42.79
N GLU A 50 -1.76 -2.14 41.73
CA GLU A 50 -1.61 -2.70 40.39
C GLU A 50 -0.70 -1.77 39.56
N SER A 51 0.43 -2.36 39.26
CA SER A 51 1.44 -1.93 38.33
C SER A 51 0.80 -1.45 37.02
N THR A 52 0.79 -0.15 36.79
CA THR A 52 0.54 0.44 35.48
C THR A 52 1.74 0.12 34.59
N ALA A 53 1.64 -0.92 33.81
CA ALA A 53 2.49 -1.14 32.66
C ALA A 53 2.19 -0.02 31.64
N ALA A 54 3.14 0.88 31.47
CA ALA A 54 3.12 1.86 30.39
C ALA A 54 3.14 1.11 29.07
N VAL A 55 2.02 1.18 28.34
CA VAL A 55 1.97 0.78 26.94
C VAL A 55 2.73 1.84 26.18
N THR A 56 3.98 1.57 25.86
CA THR A 56 4.78 2.38 24.95
C THR A 56 4.14 2.22 23.56
N GLU A 57 3.70 3.30 22.96
CA GLU A 57 3.34 3.37 21.55
C GLU A 57 4.49 2.80 20.73
N LEU A 58 4.23 1.73 20.00
CA LEU A 58 5.13 1.23 18.98
C LEU A 58 4.99 2.20 17.80
N GLU A 59 5.96 3.10 17.64
CA GLU A 59 6.15 3.86 16.42
C GLU A 59 6.34 2.89 15.25
N GLU A 60 5.69 3.22 14.12
CA GLU A 60 5.86 2.52 12.85
C GLU A 60 7.36 2.41 12.52
N ALA A 61 7.73 1.28 11.95
CA ALA A 61 9.06 1.10 11.38
C ALA A 61 9.35 2.27 10.42
N PRO A 62 10.48 2.98 10.58
CA PRO A 62 10.79 4.10 9.72
C PRO A 62 10.87 3.64 8.26
N GLU A 63 10.18 4.35 7.37
CA GLU A 63 10.42 4.27 5.94
C GLU A 63 11.93 4.31 5.69
N ALA A 64 12.47 3.31 5.00
CA ALA A 64 13.86 3.33 4.59
C ALA A 64 14.10 4.58 3.73
N THR A 65 14.71 5.58 4.32
CA THR A 65 15.07 6.81 3.63
C THR A 65 16.18 6.47 2.65
N PRO A 66 16.09 6.86 1.37
CA PRO A 66 17.20 6.70 0.45
C PRO A 66 18.43 7.41 1.04
N LEU A 67 19.55 6.71 1.13
CA LEU A 67 20.83 7.31 1.48
C LEU A 67 21.14 8.40 0.48
N THR A 68 21.03 9.66 0.91
CA THR A 68 21.60 10.78 0.17
C THR A 68 23.10 10.68 0.28
N THR A 69 23.74 10.38 -0.84
CA THR A 69 25.19 10.51 -0.99
C THR A 69 25.53 11.99 -1.01
N ASP A 70 25.90 12.54 0.14
CA ASP A 70 26.72 13.75 0.23
C ASP A 70 27.34 13.82 1.62
N GLU A 71 28.61 13.60 1.63
CA GLU A 71 29.71 14.00 2.51
C GLU A 71 30.72 12.88 2.72
N VAL A 72 31.53 12.67 1.68
CA VAL A 72 32.84 12.05 1.86
C VAL A 72 33.78 13.13 2.36
N SER A 73 34.03 13.17 3.67
CA SER A 73 35.16 13.88 4.24
C SER A 73 36.45 13.14 3.87
N GLU A 74 37.33 13.85 3.16
CA GLU A 74 38.67 13.39 2.82
C GLU A 74 39.48 12.99 4.08
N PRO A 75 40.31 11.95 4.02
CA PRO A 75 41.30 11.65 5.06
C PRO A 75 42.47 12.60 4.99
N GLU A 76 42.84 13.14 6.15
CA GLU A 76 44.04 13.96 6.36
C GLU A 76 45.31 13.21 5.93
N THR A 77 46.10 13.84 5.05
CA THR A 77 47.46 13.47 4.70
C THR A 77 48.45 14.21 5.60
N PRO A 78 49.52 13.58 6.09
CA PRO A 78 50.58 14.25 6.87
C PRO A 78 51.59 15.01 5.96
N PRO A 79 52.37 15.95 6.53
CA PRO A 79 53.10 16.94 5.79
C PRO A 79 54.50 16.47 5.36
N GLU A 80 54.98 16.91 4.20
CA GLU A 80 56.39 17.27 3.92
C GLU A 80 56.57 17.80 2.51
N ALA A 81 57.13 18.92 2.45
CA ALA A 81 58.43 19.46 2.02
C ALA A 81 58.32 20.47 0.89
N GLU A 82 58.93 21.64 1.20
CA GLU A 82 59.21 22.80 0.34
C GLU A 82 59.89 22.47 -0.98
N VAL A 83 59.51 23.20 -2.03
CA VAL A 83 60.45 23.90 -2.96
C VAL A 83 59.68 24.93 -3.80
N SER A 84 60.03 26.22 -3.68
CA SER A 84 59.69 27.36 -4.56
C SER A 84 60.69 27.46 -5.76
N PRO A 85 60.61 28.44 -6.70
CA PRO A 85 59.53 29.34 -7.11
C PRO A 85 59.32 29.54 -8.63
N SER A 86 58.19 30.16 -9.00
CA SER A 86 57.91 31.20 -10.03
C SER A 86 58.46 31.11 -11.49
N PRO A 87 57.91 31.82 -12.51
CA PRO A 87 57.09 33.04 -12.46
C PRO A 87 55.93 33.17 -13.49
N GLU A 88 55.06 34.14 -13.20
CA GLU A 88 54.33 35.11 -14.04
C GLU A 88 53.75 34.72 -15.42
N THR A 89 52.45 34.97 -15.64
CA THR A 89 51.96 35.90 -16.67
C THR A 89 50.49 36.26 -16.52
N THR A 90 50.26 37.52 -16.22
CA THR A 90 49.27 38.51 -16.71
C THR A 90 47.77 38.22 -16.74
N ALA A 91 47.06 39.05 -15.98
CA ALA A 91 45.62 39.30 -15.93
C ALA A 91 45.04 39.88 -17.23
N VAL A 92 43.76 39.55 -17.48
CA VAL A 92 42.85 40.47 -18.17
C VAL A 92 41.48 40.39 -17.44
N GLU A 93 41.14 41.50 -16.80
CA GLU A 93 39.79 41.78 -16.27
C GLU A 93 38.82 42.06 -17.43
N THR A 94 37.64 41.53 -17.35
CA THR A 94 36.47 42.08 -18.07
C THR A 94 35.28 42.10 -17.16
N THR A 95 34.99 43.28 -16.66
CA THR A 95 33.81 43.65 -15.90
C THR A 95 32.62 43.82 -16.84
N THR A 96 31.51 43.13 -16.60
CA THR A 96 30.25 43.48 -17.23
C THR A 96 29.21 43.67 -16.14
N ALA A 97 28.80 44.91 -15.94
CA ALA A 97 27.69 45.33 -15.10
C ALA A 97 26.38 45.01 -15.78
N VAL A 98 25.43 44.43 -15.05
CA VAL A 98 24.03 44.31 -15.48
C VAL A 98 23.19 45.26 -14.63
N GLU A 99 22.65 46.29 -15.29
CA GLU A 99 21.66 47.21 -14.71
C GLU A 99 20.34 46.53 -14.46
N THR A 100 19.82 46.69 -13.26
CA THR A 100 18.44 46.27 -12.88
C THR A 100 17.50 47.42 -13.11
N THR A 101 16.62 47.30 -14.09
CA THR A 101 15.55 48.29 -14.35
C THR A 101 14.31 47.86 -13.59
N VAL A 102 13.89 48.72 -12.65
CA VAL A 102 12.61 48.63 -11.95
C VAL A 102 11.53 49.25 -12.86
N VAL A 103 10.49 48.49 -13.17
CA VAL A 103 9.31 49.00 -13.86
C VAL A 103 8.16 49.10 -12.83
N GLU A 104 7.78 50.31 -12.47
CA GLU A 104 6.54 50.61 -11.78
C GLU A 104 5.34 50.38 -12.74
N THR A 105 4.37 49.59 -12.34
CA THR A 105 3.10 49.46 -13.06
C THR A 105 1.99 50.13 -12.29
N THR A 106 1.53 51.22 -12.84
CA THR A 106 0.35 52.01 -12.38
C THR A 106 -0.94 51.25 -12.70
N ALA A 107 -1.82 51.15 -11.71
CA ALA A 107 -3.18 50.61 -11.89
C ALA A 107 -4.06 51.59 -12.66
N ILE A 108 -4.78 51.07 -13.64
CA ILE A 108 -5.92 51.77 -14.29
C ILE A 108 -7.17 50.94 -14.05
N GLU A 109 -8.07 51.46 -13.26
CA GLU A 109 -9.46 50.99 -13.14
C GLU A 109 -10.22 51.34 -14.39
N THR A 110 -10.85 50.37 -15.03
CA THR A 110 -11.85 50.60 -16.07
C THR A 110 -13.08 49.77 -15.76
N THR A 111 -14.12 50.45 -15.31
CA THR A 111 -15.45 49.92 -15.09
C THR A 111 -16.15 49.83 -16.45
N THR A 112 -16.55 48.64 -16.88
CA THR A 112 -17.45 48.51 -18.02
C THR A 112 -18.65 47.64 -17.62
N ALA A 113 -19.80 48.24 -17.56
CA ALA A 113 -21.09 47.57 -17.42
C ALA A 113 -21.44 46.84 -18.71
N VAL A 114 -21.81 45.58 -18.63
CA VAL A 114 -22.39 44.81 -19.75
C VAL A 114 -23.83 44.47 -19.38
N GLU A 115 -24.74 45.02 -20.16
CA GLU A 115 -26.18 44.69 -20.15
C GLU A 115 -26.38 43.25 -20.62
N THR A 116 -27.12 42.47 -19.82
CA THR A 116 -27.51 41.10 -20.15
C THR A 116 -28.83 41.13 -20.91
N THR A 117 -28.80 40.82 -22.20
CA THR A 117 -30.00 40.58 -22.99
C THR A 117 -30.33 39.09 -22.92
N VAL A 118 -31.47 38.77 -22.31
CA VAL A 118 -32.05 37.42 -22.30
C VAL A 118 -32.74 37.16 -23.64
N VAL A 119 -32.29 36.15 -24.35
CA VAL A 119 -33.00 35.60 -25.52
C VAL A 119 -33.59 34.26 -25.11
N GLU A 120 -34.89 34.22 -24.95
CA GLU A 120 -35.67 32.98 -24.84
C GLU A 120 -35.77 32.32 -26.23
N THR A 121 -35.22 31.11 -26.34
CA THR A 121 -35.45 30.26 -27.51
C THR A 121 -36.29 29.05 -27.07
N THR A 122 -37.58 29.11 -27.43
CA THR A 122 -38.51 27.98 -27.29
C THR A 122 -38.26 27.00 -28.43
N THR A 123 -37.84 25.77 -28.12
CA THR A 123 -37.79 24.68 -29.10
C THR A 123 -38.91 23.71 -28.80
N GLU A 124 -39.90 23.65 -29.71
CA GLU A 124 -40.96 22.64 -29.73
C GLU A 124 -40.36 21.28 -30.12
N ILE A 125 -40.64 20.25 -29.32
CA ILE A 125 -40.29 18.85 -29.63
C ILE A 125 -41.57 18.20 -30.18
N GLU A 126 -41.56 17.88 -31.44
CA GLU A 126 -42.57 17.02 -32.07
C GLU A 126 -42.41 15.58 -31.63
N THR A 127 -43.45 15.03 -31.01
CA THR A 127 -43.53 13.61 -30.61
C THR A 127 -44.13 12.82 -31.79
N THR A 128 -43.29 12.02 -32.44
CA THR A 128 -43.74 11.05 -33.45
C THR A 128 -44.01 9.71 -32.76
N THR A 129 -45.29 9.36 -32.66
CA THR A 129 -45.74 8.02 -32.25
C THR A 129 -45.71 7.08 -33.45
N ALA A 130 -44.91 6.01 -33.37
CA ALA A 130 -44.98 4.89 -34.32
C ALA A 130 -45.79 3.77 -33.68
N GLU A 131 -46.91 3.47 -34.28
CA GLU A 131 -47.72 2.26 -34.02
C GLU A 131 -47.00 1.02 -34.56
N VAL A 132 -46.81 0.03 -33.70
CA VAL A 132 -46.39 -1.33 -34.10
C VAL A 132 -47.57 -2.26 -33.90
N THR A 133 -48.02 -2.81 -35.02
CA THR A 133 -49.12 -3.79 -35.14
C THR A 133 -48.72 -5.13 -34.56
N LEU A 134 -49.55 -5.66 -33.68
CA LEU A 134 -49.47 -7.02 -33.15
C LEU A 134 -50.12 -8.01 -34.12
N GLU A 135 -49.40 -9.01 -34.57
CA GLU A 135 -50.00 -10.24 -35.14
C GLU A 135 -50.10 -11.31 -34.05
N GLU A 136 -51.32 -11.74 -33.80
CA GLU A 136 -51.69 -12.87 -32.96
C GLU A 136 -51.32 -14.18 -33.62
N THR A 137 -50.67 -15.11 -32.89
CA THR A 137 -50.74 -16.54 -33.18
C THR A 137 -50.99 -17.28 -31.88
N THR A 138 -52.07 -18.07 -31.92
CA THR A 138 -52.72 -18.79 -30.85
C THR A 138 -52.07 -20.11 -30.49
N ALA A 139 -52.33 -20.48 -29.23
CA ALA A 139 -52.62 -21.79 -28.59
C ALA A 139 -51.49 -22.49 -27.83
N ALA A 140 -51.59 -22.41 -26.59
CA ALA A 140 -52.08 -23.36 -25.55
C ALA A 140 -51.07 -24.38 -25.04
N GLU A 141 -50.69 -24.27 -23.77
CA GLU A 141 -51.05 -25.28 -22.78
C GLU A 141 -50.62 -24.85 -21.37
N THR A 142 -51.48 -25.15 -20.43
CA THR A 142 -51.49 -24.82 -19.02
C THR A 142 -50.45 -25.63 -18.27
N THR A 143 -49.56 -24.96 -17.51
CA THR A 143 -48.93 -25.54 -16.33
C THR A 143 -48.81 -24.48 -15.23
N THR A 144 -49.18 -24.89 -14.01
CA THR A 144 -49.27 -24.22 -12.74
C THR A 144 -48.08 -23.35 -12.36
N PRO A 145 -48.25 -22.23 -11.64
CA PRO A 145 -47.17 -21.39 -11.20
C PRO A 145 -46.41 -22.04 -10.05
N GLU A 146 -45.16 -22.35 -10.27
CA GLU A 146 -44.17 -22.53 -9.22
C GLU A 146 -43.78 -21.16 -8.66
N THR A 147 -43.76 -21.13 -7.36
CA THR A 147 -43.36 -19.99 -6.52
C THR A 147 -41.98 -19.45 -6.94
N ASP A 148 -41.95 -18.15 -7.27
CA ASP A 148 -40.71 -17.36 -7.37
C ASP A 148 -40.03 -17.40 -6.00
N GLU A 149 -39.05 -18.28 -5.83
CA GLU A 149 -37.96 -18.09 -4.89
C GLU A 149 -37.06 -16.98 -5.45
N LEU A 150 -37.02 -15.84 -4.75
CA LEU A 150 -36.01 -14.81 -4.95
C LEU A 150 -34.64 -15.48 -4.89
N GLU A 151 -34.02 -15.66 -6.04
CA GLU A 151 -32.60 -16.02 -6.11
C GLU A 151 -31.82 -14.94 -5.36
N SER A 152 -31.31 -15.31 -4.19
CA SER A 152 -30.28 -14.56 -3.50
C SER A 152 -29.14 -14.36 -4.49
N GLU A 153 -28.70 -13.11 -4.70
CA GLU A 153 -27.50 -12.77 -5.47
C GLU A 153 -26.36 -13.68 -5.00
N GLY A 154 -26.00 -14.63 -5.86
CA GLY A 154 -25.18 -15.76 -5.50
C GLY A 154 -23.78 -15.31 -5.15
N VAL A 155 -23.38 -15.60 -3.94
CA VAL A 155 -21.96 -15.83 -3.62
C VAL A 155 -21.45 -16.80 -4.69
N LEU A 156 -20.51 -16.34 -5.52
CA LEU A 156 -19.90 -17.19 -6.54
C LEU A 156 -19.42 -18.47 -5.87
N PRO A 157 -19.67 -19.64 -6.46
CA PRO A 157 -19.24 -20.89 -5.86
C PRO A 157 -17.73 -20.84 -5.66
N PHE A 158 -17.31 -21.03 -4.42
CA PHE A 158 -15.89 -21.15 -4.06
C PHE A 158 -15.31 -22.32 -4.89
N ILE A 159 -14.32 -22.02 -5.72
CA ILE A 159 -13.51 -22.99 -6.43
C ILE A 159 -12.11 -22.88 -5.84
N PRO A 160 -11.60 -23.96 -5.20
CA PRO A 160 -10.24 -23.96 -4.67
C PRO A 160 -9.27 -23.58 -5.75
N ALA A 161 -8.30 -22.70 -5.44
CA ALA A 161 -7.18 -22.44 -6.34
C ALA A 161 -6.54 -23.78 -6.73
N SER A 162 -6.30 -23.98 -8.02
CA SER A 162 -5.57 -25.16 -8.44
C SER A 162 -4.17 -25.12 -7.82
N PRO A 163 -3.69 -26.19 -7.18
CA PRO A 163 -2.36 -26.20 -6.54
C PRO A 163 -1.19 -26.02 -7.51
N THR A 164 -1.46 -25.77 -8.78
CA THR A 164 -0.49 -25.80 -9.87
C THR A 164 0.25 -24.48 -10.15
N ARG A 165 -0.17 -23.33 -9.58
CA ARG A 165 0.52 -22.06 -9.82
C ARG A 165 1.37 -21.54 -8.65
N PHE A 166 1.13 -21.97 -7.41
CA PHE A 166 2.21 -22.15 -6.46
C PHE A 166 2.72 -23.58 -6.68
N ALA A 167 3.97 -23.72 -7.11
CA ALA A 167 4.69 -24.93 -6.83
C ALA A 167 4.49 -25.27 -5.34
N ALA A 168 4.38 -26.54 -5.00
CA ALA A 168 4.13 -27.00 -3.63
C ALA A 168 5.10 -26.43 -2.59
N ASP A 169 6.14 -25.71 -3.03
CA ASP A 169 7.17 -25.03 -2.25
C ASP A 169 7.34 -23.62 -2.81
N CYS A 170 6.62 -22.64 -2.27
CA CYS A 170 6.78 -21.24 -2.68
C CYS A 170 8.09 -20.68 -2.09
N LYS A 171 9.05 -20.36 -2.95
CA LYS A 171 10.31 -19.72 -2.65
C LYS A 171 10.36 -18.39 -3.39
N ALA A 172 9.75 -17.37 -2.80
CA ALA A 172 9.54 -16.09 -3.46
C ALA A 172 10.42 -14.97 -2.90
N ILE A 173 10.64 -13.95 -3.73
CA ILE A 173 11.29 -12.71 -3.33
C ILE A 173 10.48 -11.52 -3.79
N TRP A 174 10.35 -10.48 -2.93
CA TRP A 174 9.80 -9.19 -3.32
C TRP A 174 10.82 -8.38 -4.11
N LEU A 175 10.39 -7.87 -5.26
CA LEU A 175 11.05 -6.81 -6.01
C LEU A 175 10.27 -5.52 -5.78
N SER A 176 10.73 -4.73 -4.83
CA SER A 176 10.06 -3.52 -4.37
C SER A 176 10.39 -2.30 -5.25
N GLN A 177 9.66 -1.22 -5.08
CA GLN A 177 10.01 0.06 -5.70
C GLN A 177 11.43 0.55 -5.35
N PHE A 178 11.92 0.19 -4.15
CA PHE A 178 13.27 0.56 -3.71
C PHE A 178 14.34 -0.19 -4.50
N ASP A 179 14.08 -1.45 -4.83
CA ASP A 179 14.95 -2.25 -5.70
C ASP A 179 14.92 -1.73 -7.13
N LEU A 180 13.72 -1.48 -7.65
CA LEU A 180 13.47 -1.28 -9.07
C LEU A 180 13.78 0.14 -9.56
N THR A 181 13.67 1.19 -8.72
CA THR A 181 13.83 2.59 -9.17
C THR A 181 15.17 2.85 -9.84
N SER A 182 16.27 2.33 -9.30
CA SER A 182 17.61 2.48 -9.88
C SER A 182 17.79 1.75 -11.22
N TYR A 183 16.96 0.76 -11.48
CA TYR A 183 16.93 0.01 -12.74
C TYR A 183 16.02 0.66 -13.78
N TYR A 184 14.89 1.23 -13.35
CA TYR A 184 14.01 1.98 -14.23
C TYR A 184 14.63 3.27 -14.73
N LEU A 185 15.41 3.97 -13.89
CA LEU A 185 15.92 5.31 -14.18
C LEU A 185 17.42 5.31 -14.50
N ASP A 186 17.79 6.23 -15.39
CA ASP A 186 19.14 6.76 -15.53
C ASP A 186 19.10 8.24 -15.18
N GLY A 187 19.60 8.60 -13.99
CA GLY A 187 19.34 9.88 -13.37
C GLY A 187 17.83 10.08 -13.10
N ASN A 188 17.22 11.08 -13.76
CA ASN A 188 15.79 11.39 -13.60
C ASN A 188 14.95 11.11 -14.86
N VAL A 189 15.41 10.24 -15.74
CA VAL A 189 14.70 9.84 -16.95
C VAL A 189 14.61 8.33 -17.03
N GLN A 190 13.55 7.81 -17.66
CA GLN A 190 13.45 6.39 -17.92
C GLN A 190 14.67 5.91 -18.71
N ARG A 191 15.31 4.84 -18.23
CA ARG A 191 16.43 4.18 -18.89
C ARG A 191 16.02 3.69 -20.27
N ASP A 192 16.95 3.61 -21.22
CA ASP A 192 16.66 2.97 -22.50
C ASP A 192 16.32 1.48 -22.34
N GLU A 193 15.49 0.97 -23.25
CA GLU A 193 14.94 -0.39 -23.15
C GLU A 193 16.03 -1.48 -23.12
N ALA A 194 17.08 -1.33 -23.92
CA ALA A 194 18.13 -2.35 -24.01
C ALA A 194 18.91 -2.45 -22.69
N SER A 195 19.28 -1.32 -22.11
CA SER A 195 19.95 -1.26 -20.80
C SER A 195 19.01 -1.73 -19.66
N PHE A 196 17.72 -1.43 -19.74
CA PHE A 196 16.74 -1.94 -18.78
C PHE A 196 16.63 -3.47 -18.84
N ARG A 197 16.54 -4.04 -20.05
CA ARG A 197 16.49 -5.50 -20.25
C ARG A 197 17.74 -6.20 -19.70
N GLU A 198 18.93 -5.64 -19.95
CA GLU A 198 20.19 -6.18 -19.44
C GLU A 198 20.19 -6.22 -17.90
N LYS A 199 19.82 -5.10 -17.27
CA LYS A 199 19.79 -5.00 -15.81
C LYS A 199 18.74 -5.90 -15.18
N MET A 200 17.53 -5.97 -15.75
CA MET A 200 16.48 -6.87 -15.26
C MET A 200 16.83 -8.34 -15.45
N ALA A 201 17.53 -8.69 -16.54
CA ALA A 201 18.05 -10.03 -16.73
C ALA A 201 19.01 -10.43 -15.60
N LEU A 202 19.93 -9.53 -15.20
CA LEU A 202 20.85 -9.75 -14.08
C LEU A 202 20.11 -9.99 -12.75
N ILE A 203 19.09 -9.16 -12.42
CA ILE A 203 18.26 -9.37 -11.23
C ILE A 203 17.65 -10.77 -11.23
N LEU A 204 17.01 -11.13 -12.34
CA LEU A 204 16.28 -12.39 -12.41
C LEU A 204 17.23 -13.60 -12.48
N ASP A 205 18.42 -13.45 -13.04
CA ASP A 205 19.47 -14.48 -13.01
C ASP A 205 19.98 -14.70 -11.59
N ASN A 206 20.19 -13.64 -10.82
CA ASN A 206 20.54 -13.72 -9.39
C ASN A 206 19.44 -14.41 -8.58
N VAL A 207 18.16 -14.01 -8.79
CA VAL A 207 16.99 -14.62 -8.13
C VAL A 207 16.92 -16.13 -8.38
N VAL A 208 17.11 -16.57 -9.62
CA VAL A 208 17.14 -18.01 -9.96
C VAL A 208 18.38 -18.68 -9.36
N GLY A 209 19.54 -17.99 -9.40
CA GLY A 209 20.80 -18.49 -8.86
C GLY A 209 20.72 -18.79 -7.37
N ASP A 210 19.97 -18.00 -6.60
CA ASP A 210 19.72 -18.18 -5.17
C ASP A 210 18.67 -19.25 -4.85
N GLY A 211 18.01 -19.81 -5.86
CA GLY A 211 17.04 -20.89 -5.68
C GLY A 211 15.59 -20.44 -5.50
N PHE A 212 15.27 -19.16 -5.75
CA PHE A 212 13.89 -18.68 -5.78
C PHE A 212 13.18 -19.17 -7.05
N ASN A 213 11.86 -19.39 -6.95
CA ASN A 213 11.01 -19.81 -8.05
C ASN A 213 9.87 -18.81 -8.39
N THR A 214 9.74 -17.76 -7.62
CA THR A 214 8.66 -16.76 -7.73
C THR A 214 9.20 -15.37 -7.46
N VAL A 215 8.74 -14.39 -8.23
CA VAL A 215 8.97 -12.95 -7.97
C VAL A 215 7.64 -12.25 -7.71
N VAL A 216 7.61 -11.44 -6.66
CA VAL A 216 6.49 -10.57 -6.31
C VAL A 216 6.89 -9.14 -6.64
N VAL A 217 6.45 -8.64 -7.79
CA VAL A 217 6.93 -7.39 -8.39
C VAL A 217 5.99 -6.24 -8.04
N GLN A 218 6.48 -5.23 -7.35
CA GLN A 218 5.68 -4.04 -7.07
C GLN A 218 5.41 -3.24 -8.33
N VAL A 219 4.14 -3.07 -8.66
CA VAL A 219 3.71 -2.40 -9.90
C VAL A 219 2.86 -1.16 -9.64
N ARG A 220 2.35 -0.98 -8.41
CA ARG A 220 1.45 0.13 -8.06
C ARG A 220 1.67 0.62 -6.62
N PRO A 221 2.73 1.44 -6.36
CA PRO A 221 3.14 1.82 -4.99
C PRO A 221 2.34 2.98 -4.39
N TYR A 222 1.92 4.00 -5.17
CA TYR A 222 1.38 5.25 -4.64
C TYR A 222 0.14 5.76 -5.40
N GLY A 223 -0.79 4.88 -5.78
CA GLY A 223 -1.90 5.25 -6.64
C GLY A 223 -1.44 5.73 -8.02
N ASP A 224 -0.29 5.25 -8.42
CA ASP A 224 0.39 5.41 -9.70
C ASP A 224 0.77 4.02 -10.24
N SER A 225 1.43 3.94 -11.38
CA SER A 225 1.80 2.68 -11.99
C SER A 225 3.26 2.66 -12.44
N LEU A 226 3.92 1.51 -12.29
CA LEU A 226 5.25 1.22 -12.84
C LEU A 226 5.16 0.55 -14.23
N TYR A 227 4.01 0.65 -14.88
CA TYR A 227 3.68 0.17 -16.23
C TYR A 227 2.72 1.15 -16.91
N PRO A 228 2.59 1.17 -18.25
CA PRO A 228 1.58 1.99 -18.93
C PRO A 228 0.16 1.57 -18.51
N SER A 229 -0.60 2.49 -17.91
CA SER A 229 -1.98 2.24 -17.43
C SER A 229 -2.95 3.28 -17.97
N ASP A 230 -4.20 2.84 -18.20
CA ASP A 230 -5.31 3.72 -18.54
C ASP A 230 -5.99 4.32 -17.30
N TYR A 231 -5.77 3.72 -16.12
CA TYR A 231 -6.40 4.09 -14.86
C TYR A 231 -5.48 4.87 -13.92
N TYR A 232 -4.18 4.61 -13.96
CA TYR A 232 -3.19 5.15 -13.03
C TYR A 232 -2.09 5.93 -13.76
N PRO A 233 -1.68 7.10 -13.25
CA PRO A 233 -0.60 7.87 -13.87
C PRO A 233 0.72 7.10 -13.79
N PRO A 234 1.62 7.29 -14.79
CA PRO A 234 2.97 6.77 -14.70
C PRO A 234 3.68 7.28 -13.43
N SER A 235 4.29 6.36 -12.68
CA SER A 235 5.05 6.68 -11.48
C SER A 235 6.32 7.44 -11.82
N ARG A 236 6.62 8.49 -11.05
CA ARG A 236 7.92 9.17 -11.13
C ARG A 236 9.10 8.22 -10.90
N LEU A 237 8.86 7.12 -10.17
CA LEU A 237 9.87 6.10 -9.89
C LEU A 237 10.28 5.29 -11.13
N ALA A 238 9.46 5.30 -12.18
CA ALA A 238 9.76 4.61 -13.43
C ALA A 238 10.05 5.56 -14.60
N VAL A 239 9.49 6.79 -14.58
CA VAL A 239 9.63 7.76 -15.67
C VAL A 239 10.34 9.07 -15.27
N GLY A 240 10.79 9.16 -14.00
CA GLY A 240 11.56 10.28 -13.45
C GLY A 240 10.73 11.43 -12.88
N THR A 241 9.58 11.75 -13.47
CA THR A 241 8.67 12.80 -13.00
C THR A 241 7.22 12.49 -13.34
N TYR A 242 6.28 12.90 -12.48
CA TYR A 242 4.86 12.83 -12.84
C TYR A 242 4.57 13.73 -14.06
N GLY A 243 3.68 13.25 -14.94
CA GLY A 243 3.36 13.89 -16.21
C GLY A 243 4.23 13.42 -17.38
N ALA A 244 5.33 12.72 -17.15
CA ALA A 244 6.04 11.99 -18.20
C ALA A 244 5.29 10.72 -18.60
N ASN A 245 5.58 10.21 -19.81
CA ASN A 245 5.02 8.96 -20.32
C ASN A 245 6.11 7.90 -20.41
N PHE A 246 5.70 6.63 -20.38
CA PHE A 246 6.59 5.52 -20.66
C PHE A 246 7.08 5.54 -22.12
N ALA A 247 8.38 5.29 -22.34
CA ALA A 247 8.96 5.08 -23.65
C ALA A 247 8.75 3.64 -24.15
N TYR A 248 8.64 2.69 -23.21
CA TYR A 248 8.35 1.27 -23.42
C TYR A 248 7.64 0.75 -22.17
N ASP A 249 7.11 -0.48 -22.23
CA ASP A 249 6.43 -1.14 -21.11
C ASP A 249 7.43 -1.98 -20.29
N PRO A 250 7.87 -1.50 -19.10
CA PRO A 250 8.85 -2.22 -18.30
C PRO A 250 8.28 -3.49 -17.66
N PHE A 251 6.98 -3.52 -17.30
CA PHE A 251 6.40 -4.71 -16.66
C PHE A 251 6.19 -5.84 -17.65
N ALA A 252 5.88 -5.55 -18.91
CA ALA A 252 5.87 -6.55 -19.98
C ALA A 252 7.27 -7.19 -20.16
N ILE A 253 8.33 -6.40 -20.06
CA ILE A 253 9.72 -6.92 -20.12
C ILE A 253 10.05 -7.79 -18.91
N ILE A 254 9.64 -7.38 -17.70
CA ILE A 254 9.87 -8.16 -16.48
C ILE A 254 9.16 -9.52 -16.58
N THR A 255 7.89 -9.53 -16.96
CA THR A 255 7.13 -10.78 -17.11
C THR A 255 7.71 -11.71 -18.18
N GLU A 256 8.11 -11.17 -19.35
CA GLU A 256 8.80 -11.91 -20.41
C GLU A 256 10.10 -12.57 -19.90
N LEU A 257 10.95 -11.79 -19.26
CA LEU A 257 12.25 -12.26 -18.77
C LEU A 257 12.13 -13.26 -17.61
N ALA A 258 11.16 -13.06 -16.72
CA ALA A 258 10.86 -13.98 -15.62
C ALA A 258 10.34 -15.33 -16.15
N ARG A 259 9.40 -15.31 -17.09
CA ARG A 259 8.89 -16.51 -17.75
C ARG A 259 9.96 -17.30 -18.47
N ALA A 260 10.87 -16.62 -19.17
CA ALA A 260 12.01 -17.25 -19.85
C ALA A 260 12.94 -18.01 -18.89
N ARG A 261 12.88 -17.69 -17.59
CA ARG A 261 13.65 -18.32 -16.51
C ARG A 261 12.84 -19.32 -15.68
N GLY A 262 11.57 -19.54 -16.02
CA GLY A 262 10.68 -20.44 -15.29
C GLY A 262 10.18 -19.88 -13.96
N LEU A 263 10.31 -18.56 -13.74
CA LEU A 263 9.80 -17.90 -12.54
C LEU A 263 8.29 -17.65 -12.65
N SER A 264 7.58 -17.88 -11.55
CA SER A 264 6.24 -17.37 -11.33
C SER A 264 6.28 -15.86 -11.04
N VAL A 265 5.26 -15.11 -11.50
CA VAL A 265 5.19 -13.66 -11.36
C VAL A 265 3.89 -13.26 -10.67
N HIS A 266 3.99 -12.56 -9.55
CA HIS A 266 2.86 -11.92 -8.89
C HIS A 266 2.97 -10.41 -8.99
N ALA A 267 1.90 -9.75 -9.42
CA ALA A 267 1.82 -8.29 -9.48
C ALA A 267 1.45 -7.73 -8.10
N TRP A 268 2.35 -6.97 -7.47
CA TRP A 268 2.11 -6.38 -6.15
C TRP A 268 1.58 -4.95 -6.27
N ILE A 269 0.42 -4.72 -5.65
CA ILE A 269 -0.26 -3.43 -5.59
C ILE A 269 -0.42 -2.94 -4.15
N ASN A 270 -0.32 -1.62 -3.95
CA ASN A 270 -0.74 -0.93 -2.73
C ASN A 270 -2.13 -0.32 -2.99
N PRO A 271 -3.23 -0.93 -2.54
CA PRO A 271 -4.56 -0.58 -3.04
C PRO A 271 -5.03 0.80 -2.59
N MET A 272 -4.68 1.24 -1.40
CA MET A 272 -5.18 2.50 -0.83
C MET A 272 -4.16 3.63 -0.86
N ARG A 273 -2.88 3.32 -0.74
CA ARG A 273 -1.81 4.33 -0.65
C ARG A 273 -1.71 5.12 -1.95
N ALA A 274 -1.63 6.47 -1.85
CA ALA A 274 -1.52 7.33 -3.02
C ALA A 274 -0.40 8.38 -2.85
N MET A 275 -0.29 9.26 -3.81
CA MET A 275 0.73 10.31 -3.89
C MET A 275 0.61 11.34 -2.77
N THR A 276 1.69 12.09 -2.52
CA THR A 276 1.65 13.29 -1.68
C THR A 276 0.84 14.42 -2.32
N ASP A 277 0.44 15.43 -1.53
CA ASP A 277 -0.29 16.59 -2.04
C ASP A 277 0.48 17.38 -3.12
N ALA A 278 1.80 17.40 -3.03
CA ALA A 278 2.64 18.04 -4.04
C ALA A 278 2.69 17.24 -5.36
N GLU A 279 2.79 15.93 -5.27
CA GLU A 279 2.91 15.01 -6.41
C GLU A 279 1.62 14.92 -7.21
N ILE A 280 0.46 14.77 -6.54
CA ILE A 280 -0.84 14.63 -7.23
C ILE A 280 -1.20 15.86 -8.09
N ARG A 281 -0.64 17.05 -7.76
CA ARG A 281 -0.82 18.27 -8.56
C ARG A 281 -0.18 18.18 -9.94
N LEU A 282 0.85 17.36 -10.09
CA LEU A 282 1.60 17.19 -11.34
C LEU A 282 0.99 16.12 -12.26
N VAL A 283 0.02 15.35 -11.76
CA VAL A 283 -0.67 14.29 -12.51
C VAL A 283 -1.59 14.91 -13.58
N ASP A 284 -1.70 14.25 -14.73
CA ASP A 284 -2.60 14.63 -15.83
C ASP A 284 -4.07 14.45 -15.41
N ASP A 285 -4.92 15.41 -15.80
CA ASP A 285 -6.36 15.46 -15.45
C ASP A 285 -7.18 14.28 -16.01
N ARG A 286 -6.66 13.51 -16.97
CA ARG A 286 -7.31 12.32 -17.52
C ARG A 286 -7.48 11.19 -16.51
N PHE A 287 -6.65 11.14 -15.48
CA PHE A 287 -6.67 10.06 -14.48
C PHE A 287 -7.73 10.29 -13.39
N PRO A 288 -8.51 9.27 -13.01
CA PRO A 288 -9.58 9.39 -12.02
C PRO A 288 -9.13 10.02 -10.69
N ILE A 289 -7.98 9.63 -10.17
CA ILE A 289 -7.44 10.16 -8.91
C ILE A 289 -7.21 11.67 -8.99
N LYS A 290 -6.77 12.19 -10.13
CA LYS A 290 -6.59 13.63 -10.34
C LYS A 290 -7.92 14.36 -10.47
N THR A 291 -8.89 13.78 -11.18
CA THR A 291 -10.25 14.30 -11.27
C THR A 291 -10.88 14.40 -9.87
N TRP A 292 -10.74 13.36 -9.05
CA TRP A 292 -11.24 13.36 -7.67
C TRP A 292 -10.52 14.39 -6.78
N TYR A 293 -9.20 14.54 -6.95
CA TYR A 293 -8.42 15.54 -6.23
C TYR A 293 -8.87 16.98 -6.58
N ASN A 294 -9.14 17.28 -7.83
CA ASN A 294 -9.55 18.61 -8.29
C ASN A 294 -10.99 18.96 -7.85
N ASP A 295 -11.90 17.99 -7.81
CA ASP A 295 -13.27 18.18 -7.34
C ASP A 295 -13.32 18.14 -5.81
N HIS A 296 -13.72 19.26 -5.19
CA HIS A 296 -13.74 19.37 -3.73
C HIS A 296 -14.74 18.40 -3.05
N ALA A 297 -15.85 18.05 -3.69
CA ALA A 297 -16.82 17.13 -3.14
C ALA A 297 -16.33 15.68 -3.25
N LEU A 298 -15.78 15.29 -4.40
CA LEU A 298 -15.22 13.95 -4.62
C LEU A 298 -13.99 13.73 -3.75
N ARG A 299 -13.08 14.71 -3.68
CA ARG A 299 -11.89 14.62 -2.85
C ARG A 299 -12.17 14.32 -1.38
N LYS A 300 -13.20 14.95 -0.81
CA LYS A 300 -13.57 14.73 0.60
C LYS A 300 -14.15 13.36 0.90
N ASN A 301 -14.71 12.70 -0.11
CA ASN A 301 -15.34 11.40 0.02
C ASN A 301 -14.39 10.29 -0.42
N TYR A 302 -13.75 10.44 -1.58
CA TYR A 302 -12.98 9.37 -2.22
C TYR A 302 -11.50 9.33 -1.80
N LEU A 303 -11.01 10.44 -1.23
CA LEU A 303 -9.64 10.55 -0.75
C LEU A 303 -9.63 11.02 0.70
N PHE A 304 -8.67 10.56 1.49
CA PHE A 304 -8.36 11.16 2.77
C PHE A 304 -6.85 11.45 2.88
N LEU A 305 -6.51 12.49 3.61
CA LEU A 305 -5.14 12.95 3.80
C LEU A 305 -4.64 12.55 5.18
N HIS A 306 -3.51 11.83 5.21
CA HIS A 306 -2.80 11.53 6.44
C HIS A 306 -1.31 11.81 6.24
N GLU A 307 -0.71 12.60 7.15
CA GLU A 307 0.72 12.95 7.14
C GLU A 307 1.28 13.45 5.79
N GLY A 308 0.49 14.25 5.08
CA GLY A 308 0.88 14.83 3.80
C GLY A 308 0.70 13.90 2.58
N ARG A 309 0.25 12.67 2.77
CA ARG A 309 -0.04 11.68 1.73
C ARG A 309 -1.53 11.44 1.61
N TRP A 310 -2.00 11.31 0.38
CA TRP A 310 -3.38 10.92 0.08
C TRP A 310 -3.54 9.40 0.12
N TYR A 311 -4.73 8.97 0.46
CA TYR A 311 -5.16 7.56 0.44
C TYR A 311 -6.52 7.47 -0.23
N LEU A 312 -6.74 6.40 -0.98
CA LEU A 312 -8.03 6.04 -1.56
C LEU A 312 -8.96 5.52 -0.45
N ASN A 313 -10.20 6.01 -0.40
CA ASN A 313 -11.16 5.65 0.64
C ASN A 313 -12.01 4.44 0.21
N PRO A 314 -11.79 3.24 0.75
CA PRO A 314 -12.47 2.01 0.34
C PRO A 314 -13.97 1.99 0.70
N ALA A 315 -14.46 2.94 1.53
CA ALA A 315 -15.87 3.07 1.86
C ALA A 315 -16.75 3.36 0.64
N HIS A 316 -16.16 3.86 -0.45
CA HIS A 316 -16.89 4.25 -1.64
C HIS A 316 -16.71 3.24 -2.77
N THR A 317 -17.83 2.73 -3.30
CA THR A 317 -17.84 1.78 -4.42
C THR A 317 -17.06 2.27 -5.64
N ALA A 318 -17.16 3.57 -5.99
CA ALA A 318 -16.37 4.12 -7.11
C ALA A 318 -14.86 3.99 -6.91
N VAL A 319 -14.39 4.05 -5.66
CA VAL A 319 -12.97 3.86 -5.31
C VAL A 319 -12.58 2.40 -5.45
N ARG A 320 -13.37 1.48 -4.90
CA ARG A 320 -13.12 0.04 -5.04
C ARG A 320 -13.14 -0.40 -6.50
N HIS A 321 -14.11 0.10 -7.29
CA HIS A 321 -14.18 -0.16 -8.74
C HIS A 321 -12.94 0.35 -9.49
N LEU A 322 -12.36 1.52 -9.14
CA LEU A 322 -11.10 1.98 -9.74
C LEU A 322 -9.96 1.00 -9.43
N ILE A 323 -9.89 0.52 -8.19
CA ILE A 323 -8.84 -0.42 -7.78
C ILE A 323 -9.01 -1.75 -8.53
N ALA A 324 -10.24 -2.27 -8.61
CA ALA A 324 -10.58 -3.49 -9.34
C ALA A 324 -10.32 -3.37 -10.85
N ALA A 325 -10.66 -2.22 -11.47
CA ALA A 325 -10.37 -1.97 -12.88
C ALA A 325 -8.87 -1.99 -13.18
N GLY A 326 -8.05 -1.43 -12.29
CA GLY A 326 -6.59 -1.52 -12.42
C GLY A 326 -6.04 -2.94 -12.21
N VAL A 327 -6.69 -3.78 -11.41
CA VAL A 327 -6.36 -5.21 -11.30
C VAL A 327 -6.75 -5.95 -12.59
N THR A 328 -7.95 -5.70 -13.11
CA THR A 328 -8.39 -6.26 -14.41
C THR A 328 -7.41 -5.89 -15.52
N GLU A 329 -6.98 -4.63 -15.59
CA GLU A 329 -5.99 -4.17 -16.57
C GLU A 329 -4.66 -4.95 -16.49
N ILE A 330 -4.16 -5.23 -15.28
CA ILE A 330 -2.95 -6.04 -15.09
C ILE A 330 -3.16 -7.45 -15.62
N LEU A 331 -4.27 -8.09 -15.24
CA LEU A 331 -4.59 -9.48 -15.63
C LEU A 331 -4.81 -9.64 -17.13
N GLU A 332 -5.39 -8.63 -17.80
CA GLU A 332 -5.62 -8.65 -19.24
C GLU A 332 -4.37 -8.40 -20.08
N ARG A 333 -3.40 -7.64 -19.55
CA ARG A 333 -2.21 -7.20 -20.30
C ARG A 333 -0.98 -8.05 -20.06
N TYR A 334 -0.88 -8.71 -18.90
CA TYR A 334 0.35 -9.38 -18.49
C TYR A 334 0.09 -10.83 -18.07
N ASP A 335 1.01 -11.71 -18.46
CA ASP A 335 0.99 -13.11 -18.02
C ASP A 335 1.52 -13.22 -16.59
N VAL A 336 0.64 -12.96 -15.61
CA VAL A 336 0.94 -13.08 -14.19
C VAL A 336 0.23 -14.28 -13.57
N ASP A 337 0.86 -14.92 -12.57
CA ASP A 337 0.29 -16.05 -11.84
C ASP A 337 -0.53 -15.60 -10.63
N GLY A 338 -0.37 -14.35 -10.21
CA GLY A 338 -1.09 -13.81 -9.07
C GLY A 338 -1.10 -12.30 -8.97
N VAL A 339 -2.00 -11.81 -8.12
CA VAL A 339 -2.05 -10.44 -7.62
C VAL A 339 -1.78 -10.46 -6.13
N HIS A 340 -0.93 -9.58 -5.67
CA HIS A 340 -0.47 -9.48 -4.28
C HIS A 340 -0.78 -8.09 -3.70
N MET A 341 -1.27 -8.04 -2.48
CA MET A 341 -1.39 -6.81 -1.68
C MET A 341 -0.46 -6.88 -0.48
N ASP A 342 0.01 -5.73 -0.03
CA ASP A 342 0.81 -5.59 1.21
C ASP A 342 -0.02 -5.10 2.41
N ASP A 343 0.64 -4.48 3.39
CA ASP A 343 0.06 -4.05 4.67
C ASP A 343 -0.41 -2.59 4.70
N TYR A 344 -0.36 -1.86 3.58
CA TYR A 344 -0.78 -0.45 3.53
C TYR A 344 -2.30 -0.30 3.42
N PHE A 345 -3.01 -0.65 4.52
CA PHE A 345 -4.45 -0.47 4.71
C PHE A 345 -4.76 0.93 5.29
N TYR A 346 -5.65 1.03 6.28
CA TYR A 346 -5.88 2.31 6.95
C TYR A 346 -4.62 2.79 7.67
N PRO A 347 -4.14 4.02 7.40
CA PRO A 347 -2.86 4.50 7.95
C PRO A 347 -3.00 5.04 9.37
N SER A 348 -4.20 5.17 9.92
CA SER A 348 -4.44 5.80 11.21
C SER A 348 -5.74 5.36 11.85
N THR A 349 -5.73 5.32 13.18
CA THR A 349 -6.95 5.14 13.99
C THR A 349 -7.69 6.46 14.24
N ASP A 350 -7.13 7.61 13.84
CA ASP A 350 -7.79 8.92 13.97
C ASP A 350 -9.15 8.91 13.23
N PRO A 351 -10.26 9.18 13.93
CA PRO A 351 -11.58 9.21 13.31
C PRO A 351 -11.78 10.37 12.33
N VAL A 352 -10.87 11.33 12.29
CA VAL A 352 -10.97 12.52 11.42
C VAL A 352 -10.70 12.17 9.96
N ILE A 353 -9.91 11.13 9.67
CA ILE A 353 -9.47 10.84 8.29
C ILE A 353 -10.63 10.55 7.34
N ASP A 354 -11.68 9.87 7.81
CA ASP A 354 -12.85 9.45 7.03
C ASP A 354 -14.19 9.86 7.66
N VAL A 355 -14.16 10.87 8.57
CA VAL A 355 -15.32 11.30 9.36
C VAL A 355 -16.57 11.61 8.53
N LEU A 356 -16.42 12.16 7.33
CA LEU A 356 -17.56 12.51 6.48
C LEU A 356 -18.24 11.26 5.92
N SER A 357 -17.46 10.27 5.49
CA SER A 357 -17.98 9.00 4.96
C SER A 357 -18.65 8.20 6.08
N TYR A 358 -18.07 8.15 7.28
CA TYR A 358 -18.70 7.49 8.42
C TYR A 358 -19.97 8.20 8.88
N ALA A 359 -20.01 9.55 8.87
CA ALA A 359 -21.21 10.31 9.20
C ALA A 359 -22.33 10.07 8.17
N ALA A 360 -22.01 9.95 6.89
CA ALA A 360 -22.97 9.60 5.84
C ALA A 360 -23.53 8.19 6.07
N PHE A 361 -22.69 7.19 6.35
CA PHE A 361 -23.12 5.83 6.70
C PHE A 361 -24.12 5.81 7.87
N LEU A 362 -23.85 6.56 8.94
CA LEU A 362 -24.77 6.65 10.09
C LEU A 362 -26.10 7.36 9.72
N ALA A 363 -26.05 8.39 8.87
CA ALA A 363 -27.24 9.11 8.41
C ALA A 363 -28.15 8.24 7.52
N GLU A 364 -27.58 7.28 6.80
CA GLU A 364 -28.29 6.28 5.99
C GLU A 364 -28.85 5.11 6.83
N GLY A 365 -28.65 5.13 8.16
CA GLY A 365 -29.17 4.15 9.09
C GLY A 365 -28.17 3.05 9.47
N GLY A 366 -26.91 3.18 9.09
CA GLY A 366 -25.85 2.28 9.51
C GLY A 366 -25.64 2.29 11.03
N GLN A 367 -25.28 1.13 11.60
CA GLN A 367 -25.18 0.93 13.05
C GLN A 367 -23.82 0.41 13.53
N SER A 368 -22.93 0.03 12.61
CA SER A 368 -21.59 -0.45 12.93
C SER A 368 -20.77 0.62 13.67
N THR A 369 -19.94 0.20 14.60
CA THR A 369 -18.94 1.12 15.20
C THR A 369 -17.94 1.57 14.13
N LEU A 370 -17.21 2.66 14.35
CA LEU A 370 -16.21 3.12 13.40
C LEU A 370 -15.15 2.04 13.07
N PRO A 371 -14.60 1.30 14.06
CA PRO A 371 -13.68 0.20 13.75
C PRO A 371 -14.32 -0.92 12.93
N ASP A 372 -15.55 -1.31 13.23
CA ASP A 372 -16.26 -2.36 12.49
C ASP A 372 -16.58 -1.89 11.06
N TRP A 373 -17.07 -0.65 10.90
CA TRP A 373 -17.35 -0.07 9.60
C TRP A 373 -16.09 0.04 8.71
N ARG A 374 -14.92 0.35 9.28
CA ARG A 374 -13.66 0.35 8.55
C ARG A 374 -13.27 -1.07 8.11
N ARG A 375 -13.46 -2.08 8.97
CA ARG A 375 -13.25 -3.49 8.61
C ARG A 375 -14.20 -3.92 7.50
N ASP A 376 -15.51 -3.62 7.62
CA ASP A 376 -16.51 -3.92 6.60
C ASP A 376 -16.12 -3.34 5.22
N ASN A 377 -15.55 -2.12 5.19
CA ASN A 377 -15.09 -1.49 3.95
C ASN A 377 -13.87 -2.18 3.35
N LEU A 378 -12.91 -2.64 4.18
CA LEU A 378 -11.78 -3.42 3.70
C LEU A 378 -12.19 -4.82 3.27
N ASP A 379 -13.08 -5.46 3.99
CA ASP A 379 -13.66 -6.75 3.60
C ASP A 379 -14.32 -6.66 2.22
N ALA A 380 -15.10 -5.59 1.99
CA ALA A 380 -15.71 -5.34 0.69
C ALA A 380 -14.66 -5.13 -0.42
N LEU A 381 -13.59 -4.39 -0.15
CA LEU A 381 -12.48 -4.21 -1.11
C LEU A 381 -11.79 -5.54 -1.42
N VAL A 382 -11.40 -6.29 -0.39
CA VAL A 382 -10.67 -7.55 -0.54
C VAL A 382 -11.51 -8.58 -1.29
N SER A 383 -12.80 -8.71 -0.91
CA SER A 383 -13.73 -9.63 -1.59
C SER A 383 -13.97 -9.23 -3.07
N GLU A 384 -14.09 -7.93 -3.36
CA GLU A 384 -14.25 -7.43 -4.74
C GLU A 384 -13.00 -7.74 -5.59
N LEU A 385 -11.79 -7.56 -5.04
CA LEU A 385 -10.55 -7.88 -5.73
C LEU A 385 -10.37 -9.39 -5.93
N TYR A 386 -10.71 -10.20 -4.93
CA TYR A 386 -10.73 -11.66 -5.08
C TYR A 386 -11.67 -12.09 -6.23
N ALA A 387 -12.90 -11.58 -6.22
CA ALA A 387 -13.87 -11.87 -7.29
C ALA A 387 -13.38 -11.41 -8.66
N THR A 388 -12.72 -10.25 -8.74
CA THR A 388 -12.10 -9.74 -9.98
C THR A 388 -11.06 -10.69 -10.51
N VAL A 389 -10.13 -11.14 -9.66
CA VAL A 389 -9.08 -12.10 -10.04
C VAL A 389 -9.68 -13.42 -10.49
N LYS A 390 -10.63 -13.97 -9.73
CA LYS A 390 -11.27 -15.26 -10.05
C LYS A 390 -12.17 -15.20 -11.28
N SER A 391 -12.75 -14.04 -11.58
CA SER A 391 -13.53 -13.84 -12.81
C SER A 391 -12.67 -13.88 -14.07
N HIS A 392 -11.40 -13.46 -13.95
CA HIS A 392 -10.44 -13.52 -15.05
C HIS A 392 -9.94 -14.96 -15.27
N ASP A 393 -9.37 -15.56 -14.24
CA ASP A 393 -8.90 -16.95 -14.27
C ASP A 393 -8.94 -17.55 -12.84
N LEU A 394 -9.64 -18.66 -12.68
CA LEU A 394 -9.79 -19.37 -11.41
C LEU A 394 -8.46 -19.85 -10.82
N THR A 395 -7.44 -20.04 -11.65
CA THR A 395 -6.11 -20.50 -11.25
C THR A 395 -5.16 -19.37 -10.86
N THR A 396 -5.47 -18.11 -11.22
CA THR A 396 -4.69 -16.95 -10.81
C THR A 396 -4.90 -16.71 -9.31
N LEU A 397 -3.81 -16.50 -8.58
CA LEU A 397 -3.83 -16.37 -7.13
C LEU A 397 -4.06 -14.91 -6.70
N PHE A 398 -4.78 -14.74 -5.59
CA PHE A 398 -4.88 -13.47 -4.89
C PHE A 398 -4.42 -13.63 -3.45
N GLY A 399 -3.42 -12.88 -3.04
CA GLY A 399 -2.85 -12.97 -1.71
C GLY A 399 -2.55 -11.64 -1.07
N ILE A 400 -2.41 -11.68 0.25
CA ILE A 400 -2.15 -10.49 1.07
C ILE A 400 -0.99 -10.75 2.01
N SER A 401 -0.12 -9.72 2.16
CA SER A 401 1.03 -9.71 3.06
C SER A 401 0.83 -8.62 4.13
N PRO A 402 0.04 -8.89 5.19
CA PRO A 402 -0.18 -7.94 6.27
C PRO A 402 1.05 -7.84 7.17
N SER A 403 1.11 -6.79 7.99
CA SER A 403 2.14 -6.65 9.02
C SER A 403 2.12 -7.84 10.01
N GLY A 404 3.26 -8.16 10.63
CA GLY A 404 3.44 -9.42 11.37
C GLY A 404 2.62 -9.55 12.66
N ILE A 405 2.20 -8.44 13.28
CA ILE A 405 1.49 -8.45 14.57
C ILE A 405 -0.02 -8.39 14.34
N ILE A 406 -0.72 -9.51 14.54
CA ILE A 406 -2.16 -9.68 14.27
C ILE A 406 -3.02 -8.59 14.95
N ASP A 407 -2.75 -8.25 16.21
CA ASP A 407 -3.52 -7.23 16.93
C ASP A 407 -3.39 -5.84 16.29
N THR A 408 -2.22 -5.49 15.79
CA THR A 408 -1.99 -4.24 15.03
C THR A 408 -2.77 -4.25 13.72
N VAL A 409 -2.69 -5.33 12.96
CA VAL A 409 -3.42 -5.53 11.69
C VAL A 409 -4.92 -5.36 11.91
N TYR A 410 -5.49 -6.07 12.88
CA TYR A 410 -6.92 -6.07 13.15
C TYR A 410 -7.42 -4.75 13.75
N ARG A 411 -6.70 -4.18 14.73
CA ARG A 411 -7.19 -3.03 15.51
C ARG A 411 -6.74 -1.68 14.98
N LYS A 412 -5.54 -1.60 14.38
CA LYS A 412 -4.98 -0.32 13.92
C LYS A 412 -5.10 -0.13 12.42
N GLN A 413 -4.94 -1.20 11.65
CA GLN A 413 -5.06 -1.18 10.19
C GLN A 413 -6.46 -1.60 9.71
N TYR A 414 -7.31 -2.11 10.62
CA TYR A 414 -8.69 -2.53 10.37
C TYR A 414 -8.83 -3.66 9.33
N ALA A 415 -7.79 -4.46 9.12
CA ALA A 415 -7.80 -5.63 8.25
C ALA A 415 -8.29 -6.86 9.03
N ASP A 416 -9.43 -7.42 8.63
CA ASP A 416 -10.03 -8.58 9.30
C ASP A 416 -9.41 -9.89 8.80
N VAL A 417 -8.13 -10.09 9.16
CA VAL A 417 -7.38 -11.30 8.80
C VAL A 417 -7.99 -12.58 9.39
N TYR A 418 -8.77 -12.47 10.47
CA TYR A 418 -9.48 -13.63 11.02
C TYR A 418 -10.55 -14.12 10.05
N LYS A 419 -11.33 -13.20 9.48
CA LYS A 419 -12.34 -13.48 8.48
C LYS A 419 -11.71 -13.97 7.17
N TRP A 420 -10.70 -13.26 6.66
CA TRP A 420 -10.06 -13.61 5.41
C TRP A 420 -9.38 -14.98 5.43
N CYS A 421 -8.83 -15.39 6.59
CA CYS A 421 -8.19 -16.69 6.77
C CYS A 421 -9.17 -17.84 7.10
N SER A 422 -10.46 -17.55 7.33
CA SER A 422 -11.45 -18.56 7.73
C SER A 422 -12.64 -18.69 6.78
N GLU A 423 -12.98 -17.65 6.03
CA GLU A 423 -14.14 -17.62 5.15
C GLU A 423 -13.71 -17.62 3.65
N PRO A 424 -14.49 -18.26 2.76
CA PRO A 424 -14.19 -18.24 1.33
C PRO A 424 -14.48 -16.86 0.72
N GLY A 425 -13.84 -16.55 -0.41
CA GLY A 425 -14.13 -15.35 -1.20
C GLY A 425 -13.30 -14.12 -0.84
N TYR A 426 -12.19 -14.30 -0.13
CA TYR A 426 -11.29 -13.21 0.25
C TYR A 426 -9.87 -13.36 -0.32
N ILE A 427 -9.20 -14.47 -0.05
CA ILE A 427 -7.79 -14.69 -0.43
C ILE A 427 -7.52 -16.15 -0.76
N ASP A 428 -6.48 -16.41 -1.56
CA ASP A 428 -5.91 -17.74 -1.76
C ASP A 428 -4.72 -18.00 -0.84
N TYR A 429 -4.00 -16.95 -0.43
CA TYR A 429 -2.91 -17.07 0.52
C TYR A 429 -2.75 -15.84 1.41
N ILE A 430 -2.20 -16.07 2.60
CA ILE A 430 -1.78 -15.03 3.56
C ILE A 430 -0.28 -15.16 3.78
N CYS A 431 0.45 -14.02 3.77
CA CYS A 431 1.89 -13.99 3.96
C CYS A 431 2.27 -12.89 4.95
N PRO A 432 2.06 -13.09 6.27
CA PRO A 432 2.42 -12.09 7.26
C PRO A 432 3.91 -11.75 7.23
N GLN A 433 4.25 -10.47 7.38
CA GLN A 433 5.61 -9.93 7.39
C GLN A 433 6.24 -10.16 8.76
N LEU A 434 6.83 -11.35 9.00
CA LEU A 434 7.44 -11.72 10.26
C LEU A 434 8.93 -11.32 10.31
N TYR A 435 9.18 -10.02 10.27
CA TYR A 435 10.52 -9.42 10.22
C TYR A 435 11.14 -9.29 11.63
N PHE A 436 11.12 -10.35 12.42
CA PHE A 436 11.52 -10.38 13.82
C PHE A 436 12.44 -11.56 14.10
N GLY A 437 13.45 -11.36 14.97
CA GLY A 437 14.30 -12.46 15.44
C GLY A 437 13.62 -13.33 16.49
N PHE A 438 14.28 -14.43 16.85
CA PHE A 438 13.79 -15.38 17.88
C PHE A 438 13.85 -14.83 19.31
N LYS A 439 14.72 -13.82 19.56
CA LYS A 439 14.89 -13.22 20.89
C LYS A 439 14.14 -11.89 21.05
N HIS A 440 13.25 -11.54 20.14
CA HIS A 440 12.45 -10.33 20.27
C HIS A 440 11.47 -10.48 21.45
N GLU A 441 11.52 -9.58 22.45
CA GLU A 441 10.81 -9.74 23.73
C GLU A 441 9.29 -9.81 23.62
N THR A 442 8.69 -9.13 22.66
CA THR A 442 7.22 -8.98 22.54
C THR A 442 6.66 -9.54 21.23
N ALA A 443 7.53 -9.89 20.28
CA ALA A 443 7.14 -10.35 18.95
C ALA A 443 8.17 -11.35 18.41
N ASP A 444 8.46 -12.41 19.18
CA ASP A 444 9.40 -13.43 18.74
C ASP A 444 8.87 -14.20 17.52
N PHE A 445 9.77 -14.50 16.58
CA PHE A 445 9.43 -15.11 15.31
C PHE A 445 8.61 -16.39 15.45
N ALA A 446 9.01 -17.31 16.34
CA ALA A 446 8.34 -18.59 16.50
C ALA A 446 6.92 -18.42 17.04
N GLY A 447 6.73 -17.58 18.06
CA GLY A 447 5.41 -17.29 18.62
C GLY A 447 4.47 -16.62 17.59
N LEU A 448 4.99 -15.74 16.75
CA LEU A 448 4.20 -15.13 15.67
C LEU A 448 3.82 -16.16 14.60
N CYS A 449 4.72 -17.07 14.21
CA CYS A 449 4.40 -18.17 13.29
C CYS A 449 3.23 -19.02 13.81
N GLU A 450 3.27 -19.42 15.09
CA GLU A 450 2.20 -20.19 15.74
C GLU A 450 0.88 -19.38 15.77
N ALA A 451 0.95 -18.09 16.10
CA ALA A 451 -0.23 -17.23 16.13
C ALA A 451 -0.90 -17.13 14.75
N TRP A 452 -0.14 -16.87 13.68
CA TRP A 452 -0.68 -16.82 12.33
C TRP A 452 -1.23 -18.15 11.86
N GLN A 453 -0.51 -19.25 12.08
CA GLN A 453 -1.03 -20.58 11.76
C GLN A 453 -2.36 -20.86 12.48
N SER A 454 -2.51 -20.36 13.73
CA SER A 454 -3.71 -20.60 14.53
C SER A 454 -4.97 -19.95 13.98
N ILE A 455 -4.88 -18.90 13.17
CA ILE A 455 -6.04 -18.21 12.58
C ILE A 455 -6.39 -18.71 11.17
N VAL A 456 -5.48 -19.41 10.48
CA VAL A 456 -5.79 -20.05 9.20
C VAL A 456 -6.68 -21.27 9.46
N LYS A 457 -7.97 -21.14 9.14
CA LYS A 457 -8.99 -22.17 9.37
C LYS A 457 -9.54 -22.76 8.08
N SER A 458 -9.38 -22.05 6.99
CA SER A 458 -9.84 -22.51 5.68
C SER A 458 -8.81 -23.44 5.05
N ASP A 459 -9.26 -24.59 4.52
CA ASP A 459 -8.41 -25.50 3.74
C ASP A 459 -7.97 -24.91 2.40
N TYR A 460 -8.50 -23.76 2.05
CA TYR A 460 -8.28 -23.06 0.78
C TYR A 460 -7.29 -21.92 0.88
N VAL A 461 -6.95 -21.49 2.09
CA VAL A 461 -5.98 -20.43 2.33
C VAL A 461 -4.62 -21.04 2.62
N THR A 462 -3.64 -20.71 1.80
CA THR A 462 -2.25 -21.11 1.99
C THR A 462 -1.56 -20.13 2.95
N LEU A 463 -0.87 -20.64 3.96
CA LEU A 463 0.03 -19.84 4.80
C LEU A 463 1.42 -19.80 4.14
N LEU A 464 1.90 -18.59 3.86
CA LEU A 464 3.31 -18.30 3.56
C LEU A 464 3.87 -17.44 4.68
N ILE A 465 5.19 -17.43 4.87
CA ILE A 465 5.83 -16.57 5.88
C ILE A 465 6.74 -15.56 5.18
N GLY A 466 6.52 -14.27 5.47
CA GLY A 466 7.37 -13.18 5.03
C GLY A 466 8.62 -13.06 5.90
N LEU A 467 9.79 -13.18 5.29
CA LEU A 467 11.10 -13.04 5.93
C LEU A 467 11.78 -11.74 5.46
N SER A 468 12.75 -11.20 6.21
CA SER A 468 13.45 -9.99 5.78
C SER A 468 14.95 -10.02 6.13
N PHE A 469 15.79 -9.71 5.13
CA PHE A 469 17.22 -9.47 5.32
C PHE A 469 17.55 -8.09 5.89
N GLY A 470 16.58 -7.19 6.03
CA GLY A 470 16.84 -5.81 6.46
C GLY A 470 17.61 -5.71 7.78
N LYS A 471 17.28 -6.56 8.75
CA LYS A 471 17.98 -6.60 10.05
C LYS A 471 19.34 -7.31 9.98
N ALA A 472 19.52 -8.24 9.06
CA ALA A 472 20.84 -8.81 8.79
C ALA A 472 21.80 -7.76 8.21
N VAL A 473 21.29 -6.81 7.41
CA VAL A 473 22.05 -5.67 6.89
C VAL A 473 22.44 -4.68 7.99
N THR A 474 21.49 -4.33 8.89
CA THR A 474 21.74 -3.38 9.98
C THR A 474 22.46 -3.99 11.17
N GLY A 475 22.32 -5.29 11.38
CA GLY A 475 22.86 -6.02 12.53
C GLY A 475 22.10 -5.81 13.84
N GLU A 476 21.06 -4.97 13.87
CA GLU A 476 20.34 -4.57 15.07
C GLU A 476 18.82 -4.52 14.85
N ASP A 477 18.07 -4.83 15.90
CA ASP A 477 16.64 -4.57 16.02
C ASP A 477 16.37 -3.75 17.27
N GLN A 478 16.28 -2.42 17.13
CA GLN A 478 16.11 -1.49 18.24
C GLN A 478 14.82 -1.72 19.06
N TYR A 479 13.85 -2.47 18.51
CA TYR A 479 12.57 -2.74 19.17
C TYR A 479 12.53 -4.11 19.85
N ALA A 480 13.57 -4.93 19.69
CA ALA A 480 13.60 -6.30 20.19
C ALA A 480 13.94 -6.44 21.69
N GLY A 481 14.12 -5.32 22.42
CA GLY A 481 14.49 -5.36 23.84
C GLY A 481 15.83 -6.09 24.04
N SER A 482 15.84 -7.18 24.81
CA SER A 482 17.05 -8.01 25.03
C SER A 482 17.55 -8.70 23.76
N GLY A 483 16.73 -8.83 22.74
CA GLY A 483 17.07 -9.38 21.43
C GLY A 483 17.71 -8.39 20.45
N MET A 484 17.96 -7.12 20.86
CA MET A 484 18.43 -6.04 19.99
C MET A 484 19.62 -6.43 19.11
N TYR A 485 20.59 -7.14 19.65
CA TYR A 485 21.84 -7.51 18.96
C TYR A 485 21.84 -8.93 18.41
N GLU A 486 20.71 -9.64 18.41
CA GLU A 486 20.63 -11.01 17.92
C GLU A 486 21.21 -11.15 16.51
N TRP A 487 20.90 -10.19 15.62
CA TRP A 487 21.32 -10.17 14.22
C TRP A 487 22.82 -9.90 14.01
N SER A 488 23.51 -9.25 14.96
CA SER A 488 24.96 -9.09 14.95
C SER A 488 25.70 -10.24 15.67
N GLU A 489 25.05 -10.88 16.64
CA GLU A 489 25.60 -12.03 17.36
C GLU A 489 25.54 -13.33 16.55
N HIS A 490 24.57 -13.45 15.64
CA HIS A 490 24.29 -14.63 14.85
C HIS A 490 24.21 -14.29 13.35
N ARG A 491 24.70 -15.19 12.50
CA ARG A 491 24.68 -15.04 11.04
C ARG A 491 23.93 -16.20 10.36
N ASP A 492 22.98 -16.80 11.07
CA ASP A 492 22.19 -17.96 10.68
C ASP A 492 20.70 -17.79 11.02
N ILE A 493 20.26 -16.54 11.30
CA ILE A 493 18.88 -16.29 11.74
C ILE A 493 17.88 -16.65 10.65
N LEU A 494 18.11 -16.18 9.42
CA LEU A 494 17.22 -16.49 8.28
C LEU A 494 17.20 -17.99 7.97
N VAL A 495 18.31 -18.71 8.15
CA VAL A 495 18.34 -20.16 7.99
C VAL A 495 17.47 -20.83 9.05
N ARG A 496 17.60 -20.43 10.32
CA ARG A 496 16.76 -20.95 11.40
C ARG A 496 15.28 -20.59 11.24
N GLU A 497 14.98 -19.39 10.75
CA GLU A 497 13.62 -18.97 10.41
C GLU A 497 13.06 -19.86 9.28
N LEU A 498 13.83 -20.06 8.22
CA LEU A 498 13.47 -20.94 7.11
C LEU A 498 13.20 -22.37 7.57
N GLU A 499 14.11 -22.95 8.38
CA GLU A 499 13.94 -24.28 8.97
C GLU A 499 12.71 -24.36 9.87
N HIS A 500 12.45 -23.31 10.69
CA HIS A 500 11.27 -23.26 11.55
C HIS A 500 9.97 -23.30 10.73
N THR A 501 9.91 -22.59 9.60
CA THR A 501 8.71 -22.60 8.74
C THR A 501 8.36 -24.00 8.21
N THR A 502 9.35 -24.87 8.02
CA THR A 502 9.10 -26.26 7.57
C THR A 502 8.46 -27.14 8.64
N SER A 503 8.56 -26.73 9.91
CA SER A 503 7.91 -27.40 11.04
C SER A 503 6.42 -27.05 11.20
N LEU A 504 5.96 -26.01 10.49
CA LEU A 504 4.58 -25.53 10.56
C LEU A 504 3.69 -26.32 9.60
N PRO A 505 2.67 -27.07 10.08
CA PRO A 505 1.84 -27.94 9.23
C PRO A 505 1.10 -27.24 8.10
N LEU A 506 0.77 -25.93 8.23
CA LEU A 506 0.03 -25.17 7.24
C LEU A 506 0.90 -24.29 6.35
N CYS A 507 2.19 -24.13 6.69
CA CYS A 507 3.10 -23.33 5.88
C CYS A 507 3.46 -24.06 4.58
N GLN A 508 3.47 -23.33 3.45
CA GLN A 508 3.83 -23.86 2.13
C GLN A 508 4.89 -23.02 1.43
N GLY A 509 5.63 -22.23 2.17
CA GLY A 509 6.71 -21.44 1.60
C GLY A 509 7.00 -20.14 2.30
N VAL A 510 7.92 -19.40 1.71
CA VAL A 510 8.37 -18.10 2.21
C VAL A 510 8.41 -17.07 1.07
N ILE A 511 8.25 -15.80 1.45
CA ILE A 511 8.55 -14.65 0.58
C ILE A 511 9.57 -13.78 1.30
N VAL A 512 10.68 -13.45 0.63
CA VAL A 512 11.82 -12.72 1.23
C VAL A 512 11.82 -11.25 0.82
N PHE A 513 11.88 -10.35 1.79
CA PHE A 513 11.99 -8.92 1.60
C PHE A 513 13.43 -8.45 1.82
N CYS A 514 14.07 -7.87 0.87
CA CYS A 514 13.84 -7.72 -0.56
C CYS A 514 15.20 -7.75 -1.28
N TYR A 515 15.23 -7.67 -2.60
CA TYR A 515 16.43 -7.87 -3.43
C TYR A 515 17.63 -7.00 -3.00
N GLN A 516 17.43 -5.69 -2.72
CA GLN A 516 18.50 -4.78 -2.30
C GLN A 516 19.16 -5.14 -0.94
N HIS A 517 18.55 -6.03 -0.17
CA HIS A 517 19.14 -6.53 1.08
C HIS A 517 20.04 -7.77 0.86
N LEU A 518 19.98 -8.36 -0.34
CA LEU A 518 20.79 -9.49 -0.76
C LEU A 518 21.89 -9.05 -1.73
N PHE A 519 21.61 -8.10 -2.60
CA PHE A 519 22.49 -7.68 -3.69
C PHE A 519 22.72 -6.17 -3.72
N ASP A 520 23.93 -5.77 -4.08
CA ASP A 520 24.26 -4.37 -4.41
C ASP A 520 23.57 -3.99 -5.74
N LEU A 521 22.73 -2.96 -5.71
CA LEU A 521 21.91 -2.56 -6.86
C LEU A 521 22.74 -2.00 -8.04
N THR A 522 24.00 -1.62 -7.83
CA THR A 522 24.87 -1.10 -8.87
C THR A 522 25.60 -2.21 -9.61
N THR A 523 26.14 -3.17 -8.84
CA THR A 523 27.01 -4.23 -9.35
C THR A 523 26.28 -5.55 -9.60
N GLY A 524 25.16 -5.80 -8.88
CA GLY A 524 24.47 -7.09 -8.86
C GLY A 524 25.22 -8.17 -8.06
N GLU A 525 26.31 -7.82 -7.39
CA GLU A 525 27.05 -8.74 -6.53
C GLU A 525 26.38 -8.87 -5.14
N PRO A 526 26.60 -9.96 -4.39
CA PRO A 526 26.09 -10.10 -3.04
C PRO A 526 26.43 -8.89 -2.15
N LEU A 527 25.44 -8.37 -1.41
CA LEU A 527 25.63 -7.20 -0.55
C LEU A 527 26.51 -7.56 0.64
N ALA A 528 27.65 -6.88 0.79
CA ALA A 528 28.66 -7.19 1.80
C ALA A 528 28.09 -7.20 3.24
N ALA A 529 27.10 -6.37 3.56
CA ALA A 529 26.52 -6.25 4.89
C ALA A 529 25.74 -7.49 5.32
N SER A 530 25.13 -8.22 4.39
CA SER A 530 24.33 -9.43 4.62
C SER A 530 24.95 -10.70 4.04
N GLN A 531 26.15 -10.64 3.49
CA GLN A 531 26.76 -11.69 2.65
C GLN A 531 26.84 -13.06 3.35
N GLU A 532 27.19 -13.10 4.64
CA GLU A 532 27.31 -14.37 5.39
C GLU A 532 25.94 -15.02 5.58
N GLU A 533 24.95 -14.24 6.00
CA GLU A 533 23.56 -14.69 6.17
C GLU A 533 22.95 -15.11 4.83
N HIS A 534 23.20 -14.32 3.78
CA HIS A 534 22.73 -14.58 2.42
C HIS A 534 23.31 -15.90 1.87
N ALA A 535 24.62 -16.12 1.97
CA ALA A 535 25.26 -17.34 1.50
C ALA A 535 24.70 -18.59 2.21
N ALA A 536 24.52 -18.52 3.55
CA ALA A 536 23.95 -19.61 4.33
C ALA A 536 22.49 -19.89 3.94
N PHE A 537 21.69 -18.84 3.74
CA PHE A 537 20.29 -18.96 3.32
C PHE A 537 20.15 -19.60 1.93
N CYS A 538 20.97 -19.17 0.95
CA CYS A 538 20.96 -19.71 -0.41
C CYS A 538 21.44 -21.16 -0.48
N GLU A 539 22.31 -21.59 0.43
CA GLU A 539 22.68 -23.01 0.57
C GLU A 539 21.51 -23.84 1.11
N ALA A 540 20.71 -23.28 2.03
CA ALA A 540 19.58 -23.97 2.65
C ALA A 540 18.33 -23.98 1.76
N LEU A 541 17.98 -22.86 1.13
CA LEU A 541 16.69 -22.65 0.42
C LEU A 541 16.35 -23.74 -0.63
N PRO A 542 17.25 -24.20 -1.48
CA PRO A 542 16.93 -25.27 -2.45
C PRO A 542 16.55 -26.59 -1.80
N ASN A 543 17.06 -26.85 -0.58
CA ASN A 543 16.94 -28.12 0.12
C ASN A 543 15.70 -28.19 1.04
N VAL A 544 15.03 -27.07 1.31
CA VAL A 544 13.80 -27.09 2.12
C VAL A 544 12.59 -27.39 1.27
N THR A 545 11.66 -28.15 1.87
CA THR A 545 10.35 -28.47 1.31
C THR A 545 9.29 -28.34 2.40
N TRP A 546 8.13 -27.81 2.03
CA TRP A 546 6.95 -27.69 2.91
C TRP A 546 5.95 -28.77 2.53
N ARG A 547 5.64 -29.66 3.48
CA ARG A 547 4.67 -30.74 3.24
C ARG A 547 3.38 -30.43 3.99
N ARG A 548 2.27 -30.41 3.25
CA ARG A 548 0.95 -30.43 3.88
C ARG A 548 0.66 -31.86 4.31
N ASP A 549 0.55 -32.11 5.62
CA ASP A 549 0.17 -33.42 6.13
C ASP A 549 -1.24 -33.78 5.59
N GLY A 550 -1.33 -34.81 4.78
CA GLY A 550 -2.59 -35.38 4.28
C GLY A 550 -2.93 -35.13 2.82
N VAL A 551 -2.11 -34.46 2.04
CA VAL A 551 -2.24 -34.40 0.58
C VAL A 551 -1.41 -35.54 -0.02
N PRO A 552 -2.00 -36.52 -0.76
CA PRO A 552 -1.22 -37.53 -1.46
C PRO A 552 -0.41 -36.86 -2.59
N ASP A 553 0.81 -37.38 -2.80
CA ASP A 553 1.71 -37.00 -3.90
C ASP A 553 1.05 -37.12 -5.28
#